data_448c28d66f58263a1ba7437709501ce3
#
_entry.id   448c28d66f58263a1ba7437709501ce3
#
_cell.length_a   1.000
_cell.length_b   1.000
_cell.length_c   1.000
_cell.angle_alpha   90.00
_cell.angle_beta   90.00
_cell.angle_gamma   90.00
#
_symmetry.space_group_name_H-M   'P 1'
#
loop_
_entity.id
_entity.type
_entity.pdbx_description
1 polymer ?
#
loop_
_entity_poly.entity_id
_entity_poly.type
_entity_poly.pdbx_seq_one_letter_code
_entity_poly.pdbx_strand_id
1 'polypeptide(L)'
;MRAIAMLRAGMWPEGAREIDAVRLDFDHRHRRRILLKTEAGRDLLLDLAETARLADDDALVLADGGLVRVIAADEDLLEIHAAPAILLRIAWHLGNRHLAVQFAGPALRIRADHVIAAMILGLGGHVHELRAPFDPESGAY
;
A
#
# COMPACT_ATOMS: atom_id res chain seq x y z
N MET A 1 11.28 14.72 -14.48
CA MET A 1 9.99 14.21 -14.99
C MET A 1 8.88 14.62 -14.03
N ARG A 2 7.70 14.83 -14.55
CA ARG A 2 6.54 15.22 -13.74
C ARG A 2 5.34 14.35 -14.11
N ALA A 3 4.76 13.67 -13.14
CA ALA A 3 3.54 12.89 -13.29
C ALA A 3 2.34 13.70 -12.86
N ILE A 4 1.37 13.86 -13.75
CA ILE A 4 0.23 14.77 -13.57
C ILE A 4 -1.11 14.03 -13.43
N ALA A 5 -1.14 12.74 -13.72
CA ALA A 5 -2.33 11.90 -13.67
C ALA A 5 -1.93 10.45 -13.42
N MET A 6 -2.94 9.60 -13.19
CA MET A 6 -2.72 8.17 -13.03
C MET A 6 -3.77 7.38 -13.80
N LEU A 7 -3.43 6.17 -14.17
CA LEU A 7 -4.33 5.19 -14.76
C LEU A 7 -4.31 3.93 -13.91
N ARG A 8 -5.47 3.33 -13.71
CA ARG A 8 -5.57 2.06 -12.99
C ARG A 8 -4.96 0.91 -13.78
N ALA A 9 -4.48 -0.11 -13.08
CA ALA A 9 -3.99 -1.35 -13.66
C ALA A 9 -5.05 -1.91 -14.64
N GLY A 10 -4.58 -2.37 -15.80
CA GLY A 10 -5.47 -2.87 -16.86
C GLY A 10 -6.11 -1.79 -17.74
N MET A 11 -5.98 -0.52 -17.39
CA MET A 11 -6.55 0.61 -18.15
C MET A 11 -5.50 1.33 -18.99
N TRP A 12 -4.34 0.75 -19.17
CA TRP A 12 -3.28 1.33 -19.97
C TRP A 12 -3.70 1.33 -21.45
N PRO A 13 -3.49 2.44 -22.19
CA PRO A 13 -3.80 2.49 -23.61
C PRO A 13 -2.98 1.47 -24.39
N GLU A 14 -3.56 0.94 -25.45
CA GLU A 14 -2.80 0.13 -26.42
C GLU A 14 -1.66 0.97 -27.00
N GLY A 15 -0.46 0.38 -27.07
CA GLY A 15 0.74 1.08 -27.53
C GLY A 15 1.32 2.06 -26.51
N ALA A 16 0.88 2.00 -25.26
CA ALA A 16 1.41 2.85 -24.19
C ALA A 16 2.93 2.67 -24.04
N ARG A 17 3.63 3.80 -23.85
CA ARG A 17 5.09 3.81 -23.70
C ARG A 17 5.47 3.85 -22.22
N GLU A 18 5.76 2.69 -21.67
CA GLU A 18 6.34 2.58 -20.33
C GLU A 18 7.83 2.93 -20.40
N ILE A 19 8.23 3.97 -19.69
CA ILE A 19 9.62 4.46 -19.74
C ILE A 19 10.42 4.13 -18.49
N ASP A 20 9.76 3.82 -17.36
CA ASP A 20 10.38 3.57 -16.08
C ASP A 20 9.37 2.97 -15.12
N ALA A 21 9.79 2.72 -13.87
CA ALA A 21 8.95 2.27 -12.78
C ALA A 21 9.35 2.97 -11.47
N VAL A 22 8.41 3.05 -10.54
CA VAL A 22 8.67 3.48 -9.16
C VAL A 22 8.20 2.38 -8.21
N ARG A 23 9.03 2.06 -7.21
CA ARG A 23 8.71 1.08 -6.18
C ARG A 23 8.39 1.82 -4.90
N LEU A 24 7.14 1.71 -4.45
CA LEU A 24 6.61 2.53 -3.37
C LEU A 24 5.96 1.66 -2.30
N ASP A 25 6.25 1.96 -1.03
CA ASP A 25 5.48 1.44 0.10
C ASP A 25 4.09 2.08 0.15
N PHE A 26 3.26 1.66 1.09
CA PHE A 26 1.88 2.18 1.21
C PHE A 26 1.86 3.69 1.44
N ASP A 27 2.70 4.20 2.34
CA ASP A 27 2.71 5.63 2.68
C ASP A 27 3.08 6.50 1.46
N HIS A 28 3.99 6.03 0.61
CA HIS A 28 4.38 6.73 -0.61
C HIS A 28 3.40 6.51 -1.77
N ARG A 29 2.55 5.49 -1.71
CA ARG A 29 1.48 5.26 -2.68
C ARG A 29 0.22 6.08 -2.39
N HIS A 30 0.15 6.76 -1.26
CA HIS A 30 -1.02 7.54 -0.84
C HIS A 30 -0.64 9.00 -0.68
N ARG A 31 -0.25 9.63 -1.78
CA ARG A 31 0.23 11.03 -1.84
C ARG A 31 -0.36 11.76 -3.02
N ARG A 32 -0.52 13.08 -2.87
CA ARG A 32 -0.86 13.98 -3.98
C ARG A 32 0.39 14.55 -4.65
N ARG A 33 1.38 14.92 -3.84
CA ARG A 33 2.59 15.58 -4.33
C ARG A 33 3.80 15.11 -3.53
N ILE A 34 4.79 14.56 -4.23
CA ILE A 34 6.05 14.12 -3.64
C ILE A 34 7.11 13.95 -4.73
N LEU A 35 8.36 14.20 -4.36
CA LEU A 35 9.50 13.88 -5.23
C LEU A 35 9.90 12.42 -5.00
N LEU A 36 9.95 11.66 -6.07
CA LEU A 36 10.25 10.23 -6.07
C LEU A 36 11.53 9.94 -6.86
N LYS A 37 12.14 8.80 -6.55
CA LYS A 37 13.23 8.21 -7.34
C LYS A 37 12.68 7.01 -8.10
N THR A 38 12.92 6.98 -9.41
CA THR A 38 12.54 5.82 -10.23
C THR A 38 13.52 4.67 -10.09
N GLU A 39 13.15 3.49 -10.57
CA GLU A 39 14.03 2.32 -10.58
C GLU A 39 15.30 2.58 -11.39
N ALA A 40 15.23 3.39 -12.43
CA ALA A 40 16.40 3.81 -13.20
C ALA A 40 17.22 4.93 -12.54
N GLY A 41 16.83 5.39 -11.34
CA GLY A 41 17.53 6.43 -10.59
C GLY A 41 17.19 7.86 -10.99
N ARG A 42 16.13 8.07 -11.77
CA ARG A 42 15.72 9.40 -12.22
C ARG A 42 14.79 10.06 -11.19
N ASP A 43 14.82 11.39 -11.12
CA ASP A 43 13.89 12.15 -10.30
C ASP A 43 12.54 12.27 -11.00
N LEU A 44 11.47 11.98 -10.24
CA LEU A 44 10.09 12.08 -10.70
C LEU A 44 9.29 12.87 -9.68
N LEU A 45 8.75 14.02 -10.09
CA LEU A 45 7.80 14.76 -9.28
C LEU A 45 6.40 14.21 -9.54
N LEU A 46 5.81 13.58 -8.52
CA LEU A 46 4.39 13.29 -8.49
C LEU A 46 3.67 14.60 -8.17
N ASP A 47 2.74 15.02 -9.03
CA ASP A 47 2.00 16.27 -8.88
C ASP A 47 0.57 16.06 -9.40
N LEU A 48 -0.23 15.34 -8.62
CA LEU A 48 -1.61 15.02 -8.97
C LEU A 48 -2.55 16.15 -8.54
N ALA A 49 -3.68 16.27 -9.23
CA ALA A 49 -4.73 17.25 -8.87
C ALA A 49 -5.34 16.91 -7.51
N GLU A 50 -5.46 15.63 -7.18
CA GLU A 50 -6.02 15.15 -5.91
C GLU A 50 -5.15 14.01 -5.35
N THR A 51 -5.22 13.78 -4.03
CA THR A 51 -4.59 12.61 -3.43
C THR A 51 -5.17 11.35 -4.04
N ALA A 52 -4.29 10.49 -4.55
CA ALA A 52 -4.67 9.19 -5.09
C ALA A 52 -4.05 8.08 -4.25
N ARG A 53 -4.76 6.96 -4.15
CA ARG A 53 -4.25 5.73 -3.59
C ARG A 53 -3.78 4.85 -4.73
N LEU A 54 -2.48 4.83 -4.95
CA LEU A 54 -1.85 4.05 -6.01
C LEU A 54 -1.77 2.58 -5.62
N ALA A 55 -2.09 1.70 -6.55
CA ALA A 55 -1.98 0.26 -6.37
C ALA A 55 -0.87 -0.30 -7.27
N ASP A 56 -0.49 -1.54 -7.02
CA ASP A 56 0.45 -2.25 -7.87
C ASP A 56 -0.05 -2.28 -9.31
N ASP A 57 0.85 -2.09 -10.27
CA ASP A 57 0.58 -2.02 -11.71
C ASP A 57 -0.26 -0.82 -12.20
N ASP A 58 -0.59 0.12 -11.33
CA ASP A 58 -1.09 1.42 -11.80
C ASP A 58 -0.01 2.15 -12.60
N ALA A 59 -0.41 3.06 -13.45
CA ALA A 59 0.51 3.90 -14.23
C ALA A 59 0.41 5.35 -13.81
N LEU A 60 1.56 5.99 -13.69
CA LEU A 60 1.66 7.45 -13.60
C LEU A 60 1.83 8.01 -14.99
N VAL A 61 1.02 9.00 -15.35
CA VAL A 61 1.05 9.64 -16.66
C VAL A 61 1.91 10.88 -16.58
N LEU A 62 2.98 10.90 -17.35
CA LEU A 62 3.89 12.03 -17.41
C LEU A 62 3.32 13.17 -18.26
N ALA A 63 3.75 14.39 -17.98
CA ALA A 63 3.34 15.57 -18.72
C ALA A 63 3.66 15.46 -20.22
N ASP A 64 4.69 14.68 -20.61
CA ASP A 64 5.07 14.43 -22.00
C ASP A 64 4.36 13.20 -22.62
N GLY A 65 3.49 12.52 -21.88
CA GLY A 65 2.72 11.37 -22.34
C GLY A 65 3.36 10.00 -22.08
N GLY A 66 4.57 9.94 -21.55
CA GLY A 66 5.17 8.68 -21.11
C GLY A 66 4.47 8.11 -19.87
N LEU A 67 4.60 6.81 -19.63
CA LEU A 67 4.05 6.16 -18.47
C LEU A 67 5.14 5.60 -17.57
N VAL A 68 4.93 5.71 -16.26
CA VAL A 68 5.78 5.13 -15.23
C VAL A 68 4.93 4.14 -14.42
N ARG A 69 5.37 2.88 -14.39
CA ARG A 69 4.66 1.82 -13.64
C ARG A 69 4.85 2.00 -12.15
N VAL A 70 3.79 1.82 -11.38
CA VAL A 70 3.84 1.72 -9.93
C VAL A 70 4.05 0.27 -9.53
N ILE A 71 5.08 0.01 -8.73
CA ILE A 71 5.34 -1.29 -8.12
C ILE A 71 5.12 -1.13 -6.62
N ALA A 72 4.19 -1.90 -6.06
CA ALA A 72 3.99 -1.91 -4.62
C ALA A 72 5.17 -2.64 -3.96
N ALA A 73 5.93 -1.92 -3.14
CA ALA A 73 7.08 -2.48 -2.43
C ALA A 73 6.62 -3.46 -1.36
N ASP A 74 7.39 -4.54 -1.15
CA ASP A 74 7.21 -5.40 0.00
C ASP A 74 7.50 -4.65 1.28
N GLU A 75 6.70 -4.92 2.32
CA GLU A 75 6.86 -4.37 3.66
C GLU A 75 6.86 -5.51 4.68
N ASP A 76 7.44 -5.26 5.84
CA ASP A 76 7.37 -6.19 6.96
C ASP A 76 5.98 -6.15 7.57
N LEU A 77 5.24 -7.24 7.49
CA LEU A 77 3.85 -7.37 7.94
C LEU A 77 3.73 -8.46 8.99
N LEU A 78 2.63 -8.37 9.74
CA LEU A 78 2.11 -9.47 10.57
C LEU A 78 0.79 -9.93 9.98
N GLU A 79 0.66 -11.23 9.76
CA GLU A 79 -0.62 -11.85 9.43
C GLU A 79 -1.23 -12.43 10.69
N ILE A 80 -2.47 -12.04 10.96
CA ILE A 80 -3.18 -12.33 12.22
C ILE A 80 -4.23 -13.39 11.97
N HIS A 81 -4.17 -14.48 12.74
CA HIS A 81 -5.13 -15.56 12.74
C HIS A 81 -5.71 -15.73 14.13
N ALA A 82 -7.01 -16.01 14.21
CA ALA A 82 -7.71 -16.29 15.47
C ALA A 82 -9.04 -16.95 15.19
N ALA A 83 -9.63 -17.55 16.22
CA ALA A 83 -11.03 -17.95 16.18
C ALA A 83 -11.92 -16.72 15.91
N PRO A 84 -13.07 -16.86 15.22
CA PRO A 84 -13.87 -15.70 14.77
C PRO A 84 -14.22 -14.70 15.88
N ALA A 85 -14.60 -15.16 17.06
CA ALA A 85 -14.94 -14.27 18.19
C ALA A 85 -13.74 -13.48 18.69
N ILE A 86 -12.57 -14.08 18.70
CA ILE A 86 -11.30 -13.44 19.09
C ILE A 86 -10.87 -12.46 18.01
N LEU A 87 -10.99 -12.86 16.74
CA LEU A 87 -10.63 -12.01 15.60
C LEU A 87 -11.45 -10.71 15.57
N LEU A 88 -12.74 -10.77 15.93
CA LEU A 88 -13.59 -9.58 16.05
C LEU A 88 -13.05 -8.62 17.12
N ARG A 89 -12.62 -9.14 18.26
CA ARG A 89 -12.02 -8.32 19.34
C ARG A 89 -10.71 -7.69 18.89
N ILE A 90 -9.88 -8.48 18.24
CA ILE A 90 -8.60 -7.98 17.68
C ILE A 90 -8.87 -6.85 16.68
N ALA A 91 -9.79 -7.06 15.74
CA ALA A 91 -10.15 -6.04 14.75
C ALA A 91 -10.63 -4.75 15.41
N TRP A 92 -11.46 -4.84 16.45
CA TRP A 92 -11.91 -3.68 17.20
C TRP A 92 -10.75 -2.92 17.84
N HIS A 93 -9.82 -3.63 18.50
CA HIS A 93 -8.64 -3.00 19.12
C HIS A 93 -7.74 -2.32 18.12
N LEU A 94 -7.52 -2.95 16.95
CA LEU A 94 -6.72 -2.36 15.88
C LEU A 94 -7.38 -1.08 15.35
N GLY A 95 -8.68 -1.12 15.07
CA GLY A 95 -9.45 0.04 14.61
C GLY A 95 -9.51 1.16 15.66
N ASN A 96 -9.65 0.81 16.93
CA ASN A 96 -9.66 1.78 18.03
C ASN A 96 -8.32 2.53 18.18
N ARG A 97 -7.22 1.93 17.72
CA ARG A 97 -5.88 2.54 17.68
C ARG A 97 -5.59 3.25 16.36
N HIS A 98 -6.58 3.32 15.46
CA HIS A 98 -6.45 3.90 14.12
C HIS A 98 -5.32 3.28 13.28
N LEU A 99 -5.07 2.00 13.49
CA LEU A 99 -4.06 1.28 12.71
C LEU A 99 -4.62 0.90 11.34
N ALA A 100 -3.78 1.00 10.31
CA ALA A 100 -4.11 0.51 9.00
C ALA A 100 -4.19 -1.03 9.03
N VAL A 101 -5.26 -1.59 8.50
CA VAL A 101 -5.54 -3.03 8.51
C VAL A 101 -5.93 -3.51 7.12
N GLN A 102 -5.28 -4.56 6.65
CA GLN A 102 -5.63 -5.25 5.42
C GLN A 102 -6.42 -6.50 5.72
N PHE A 103 -7.51 -6.72 4.99
CA PHE A 103 -8.22 -8.00 5.02
C PHE A 103 -7.56 -8.95 4.02
N ALA A 104 -7.12 -10.11 4.51
CA ALA A 104 -6.43 -11.13 3.73
C ALA A 104 -7.17 -12.47 3.85
N GLY A 105 -8.33 -12.58 3.16
CA GLY A 105 -9.23 -13.71 3.31
C GLY A 105 -9.75 -13.78 4.75
N PRO A 106 -9.58 -14.93 5.45
CA PRO A 106 -10.02 -15.06 6.84
C PRO A 106 -9.04 -14.41 7.85
N ALA A 107 -7.92 -13.86 7.38
CA ALA A 107 -6.88 -13.27 8.21
C ALA A 107 -6.87 -11.74 8.09
N LEU A 108 -6.20 -11.09 9.04
CA LEU A 108 -5.89 -9.66 8.97
C LEU A 108 -4.38 -9.49 8.81
N ARG A 109 -3.99 -8.41 8.13
CA ARG A 109 -2.57 -8.01 8.04
C ARG A 109 -2.41 -6.58 8.52
N ILE A 110 -1.33 -6.36 9.25
CA ILE A 110 -0.89 -5.05 9.70
C ILE A 110 0.61 -4.90 9.42
N ARG A 111 1.11 -3.69 9.45
CA ARG A 111 2.57 -3.48 9.46
C ARG A 111 3.15 -4.05 10.75
N ALA A 112 4.33 -4.66 10.68
CA ALA A 112 4.98 -5.30 11.80
C ALA A 112 5.22 -4.30 12.95
N ASP A 113 4.78 -4.68 14.15
CA ASP A 113 4.91 -3.90 15.37
C ASP A 113 4.90 -4.86 16.56
N HIS A 114 5.98 -4.88 17.34
CA HIS A 114 6.13 -5.84 18.42
C HIS A 114 5.19 -5.58 19.60
N VAL A 115 4.78 -4.32 19.82
CA VAL A 115 3.82 -3.97 20.87
C VAL A 115 2.43 -4.49 20.50
N ILE A 116 2.04 -4.28 19.26
CA ILE A 116 0.75 -4.76 18.76
C ILE A 116 0.73 -6.30 18.68
N ALA A 117 1.84 -6.93 18.29
CA ALA A 117 1.96 -8.38 18.31
C ALA A 117 1.71 -8.94 19.72
N ALA A 118 2.29 -8.34 20.74
CA ALA A 118 2.07 -8.74 22.14
C ALA A 118 0.62 -8.58 22.56
N MET A 119 -0.06 -7.50 22.15
CA MET A 119 -1.48 -7.29 22.40
C MET A 119 -2.33 -8.39 21.75
N ILE A 120 -2.05 -8.74 20.50
CA ILE A 120 -2.78 -9.77 19.76
C ILE A 120 -2.63 -11.14 20.44
N LEU A 121 -1.42 -11.49 20.83
CA LEU A 121 -1.14 -12.73 21.56
C LEU A 121 -1.87 -12.75 22.90
N GLY A 122 -1.90 -11.62 23.61
CA GLY A 122 -2.62 -11.49 24.88
C GLY A 122 -4.14 -11.64 24.73
N LEU A 123 -4.70 -11.33 23.57
CA LEU A 123 -6.13 -11.51 23.26
C LEU A 123 -6.46 -12.95 22.81
N GLY A 124 -5.45 -13.78 22.61
CA GLY A 124 -5.63 -15.17 22.15
C GLY A 124 -5.46 -15.37 20.65
N GLY A 125 -4.94 -14.38 19.94
CA GLY A 125 -4.62 -14.50 18.53
C GLY A 125 -3.24 -15.08 18.26
N HIS A 126 -2.97 -15.33 17.00
CA HIS A 126 -1.66 -15.80 16.50
C HIS A 126 -1.17 -14.84 15.44
N VAL A 127 0.14 -14.63 15.36
CA VAL A 127 0.78 -13.76 14.37
C VAL A 127 1.85 -14.54 13.61
N HIS A 128 1.94 -14.26 12.30
CA HIS A 128 3.01 -14.75 11.43
C HIS A 128 3.67 -13.56 10.75
N GLU A 129 4.99 -13.51 10.80
CA GLU A 129 5.75 -12.51 10.07
C GLU A 129 5.79 -12.87 8.58
N LEU A 130 5.61 -11.87 7.72
CA LEU A 130 5.78 -12.02 6.28
C LEU A 130 6.23 -10.71 5.64
N ARG A 131 6.75 -10.82 4.43
CA ARG A 131 7.02 -9.66 3.58
C ARG A 131 6.12 -9.72 2.36
N ALA A 132 5.34 -8.67 2.15
CA ALA A 132 4.41 -8.55 1.05
C ALA A 132 4.04 -7.08 0.86
N PRO A 133 3.48 -6.71 -0.30
CA PRO A 133 2.86 -5.40 -0.45
C PRO A 133 1.74 -5.22 0.58
N PHE A 134 1.67 -4.03 1.18
CA PHE A 134 0.61 -3.70 2.12
C PHE A 134 -0.50 -2.94 1.42
N ASP A 135 -1.72 -3.48 1.49
CA ASP A 135 -2.90 -2.90 0.86
C ASP A 135 -4.06 -2.85 1.86
N PRO A 136 -4.00 -1.92 2.84
CA PRO A 136 -5.01 -1.83 3.89
C PRO A 136 -6.33 -1.27 3.39
N GLU A 137 -7.40 -1.53 4.18
CA GLU A 137 -8.69 -0.93 3.95
C GLU A 137 -8.63 0.60 4.03
N SER A 138 -9.51 1.26 3.28
CA SER A 138 -9.75 2.69 3.45
C SER A 138 -10.40 2.93 4.82
N GLY A 139 -9.92 3.91 5.56
CA GLY A 139 -10.40 4.14 6.91
C GLY A 139 -10.00 5.50 7.45
N ALA A 140 -10.02 5.63 8.77
CA ALA A 140 -9.80 6.89 9.49
C ALA A 140 -8.30 7.17 9.80
N TYR A 141 -7.43 6.76 8.90
CA TYR A 141 -5.99 6.97 9.06
C TYR A 141 -5.40 7.76 7.90
#